data_f2cb15a29e22a31f524ea6998e6419a9
#
_entry.id   f2cb15a29e22a31f524ea6998e6419a9
#
_cell.length_a   1.000
_cell.length_b   1.000
_cell.length_c   1.000
_cell.angle_alpha   90.00
_cell.angle_beta   90.00
_cell.angle_gamma   90.00
#
_symmetry.space_group_name_H-M   'P 1'
#
loop_
_entity.id
_entity.type
_entity.pdbx_description
1 polymer ?
#
loop_
_entity_poly.entity_id
_entity_poly.type
_entity_poly.pdbx_seq_one_letter_code
_entity_poly.pdbx_strand_id
1 'polypeptide(L)'
;MRNVLFLGFLLIFLPFFAKADIEDQMYSDLNLSISTLGEKIEHCRKIALENKPSESTISYLKDKPDSFFSILPYVNYLAMEKCTLEQKKNLAYVLLYVKSNSSRETTINLIKSTEKLTFSVDHSQKVNFESLDQESKAFILSNDFFSKPFDVLGLFEKVTEE
;
A
#
# COMPACT_ATOMS: atom_id res chain seq x y z
N MET A 1 -48.46 34.31 -20.71
CA MET A 1 -48.25 33.32 -19.65
C MET A 1 -47.49 32.04 -20.06
N ARG A 2 -46.99 31.92 -21.32
CA ARG A 2 -46.37 30.67 -21.84
C ARG A 2 -44.85 30.59 -21.64
N ASN A 3 -44.20 31.72 -21.32
CA ASN A 3 -42.74 31.78 -21.18
C ASN A 3 -42.22 31.54 -19.76
N VAL A 4 -43.07 31.59 -18.73
CA VAL A 4 -42.65 31.40 -17.33
C VAL A 4 -42.48 29.92 -16.96
N LEU A 5 -43.23 29.02 -17.61
CA LEU A 5 -43.15 27.57 -17.39
C LEU A 5 -41.85 26.95 -17.92
N PHE A 6 -41.25 27.55 -18.96
CA PHE A 6 -39.99 27.04 -19.55
C PHE A 6 -38.75 27.37 -18.72
N LEU A 7 -38.75 28.53 -18.03
CA LEU A 7 -37.67 28.93 -17.14
C LEU A 7 -37.62 28.09 -15.84
N GLY A 8 -38.82 27.70 -15.33
CA GLY A 8 -38.90 26.86 -14.13
C GLY A 8 -38.36 25.43 -14.32
N PHE A 9 -38.50 24.88 -15.53
CA PHE A 9 -38.04 23.54 -15.87
C PHE A 9 -36.51 23.46 -16.03
N LEU A 10 -35.87 24.53 -16.49
CA LEU A 10 -34.43 24.62 -16.68
C LEU A 10 -33.67 24.69 -15.33
N LEU A 11 -34.27 25.35 -14.33
CA LEU A 11 -33.63 25.51 -13.00
C LEU A 11 -33.63 24.23 -12.15
N ILE A 12 -34.56 23.29 -12.41
CA ILE A 12 -34.66 22.03 -11.66
C ILE A 12 -33.56 21.02 -12.11
N PHE A 13 -33.08 21.12 -13.35
CA PHE A 13 -32.06 20.19 -13.89
C PHE A 13 -30.62 20.59 -13.56
N LEU A 14 -30.34 21.86 -13.27
CA LEU A 14 -28.98 22.34 -12.95
C LEU A 14 -28.29 21.60 -11.80
N PRO A 15 -28.93 21.30 -10.66
CA PRO A 15 -28.27 20.59 -9.56
C PRO A 15 -27.96 19.12 -9.87
N PHE A 16 -28.69 18.48 -10.80
CA PHE A 16 -28.42 17.10 -11.19
C PHE A 16 -27.14 16.95 -12.03
N PHE A 17 -26.87 17.89 -12.95
CA PHE A 17 -25.65 17.88 -13.75
C PHE A 17 -24.42 18.17 -12.90
N ALA A 18 -24.49 19.14 -11.96
CA ALA A 18 -23.40 19.46 -11.06
C ALA A 18 -23.04 18.28 -10.13
N LYS A 19 -24.02 17.51 -9.67
CA LYS A 19 -23.79 16.34 -8.81
C LYS A 19 -23.12 15.19 -9.58
N ALA A 20 -23.52 14.95 -10.83
CA ALA A 20 -22.92 13.91 -11.68
C ALA A 20 -21.44 14.22 -11.96
N ASP A 21 -21.12 15.48 -12.23
CA ASP A 21 -19.73 15.94 -12.48
C ASP A 21 -18.84 15.78 -11.26
N ILE A 22 -19.34 16.07 -10.06
CA ILE A 22 -18.61 15.87 -8.79
C ILE A 22 -18.35 14.38 -8.54
N GLU A 23 -19.32 13.50 -8.80
CA GLU A 23 -19.14 12.05 -8.63
C GLU A 23 -18.10 11.49 -9.61
N ASP A 24 -18.07 11.96 -10.84
CA ASP A 24 -17.07 11.56 -11.84
C ASP A 24 -15.68 12.06 -11.46
N GLN A 25 -15.57 13.27 -10.94
CA GLN A 25 -14.32 13.81 -10.43
C GLN A 25 -13.78 12.99 -9.25
N MET A 26 -14.63 12.66 -8.25
CA MET A 26 -14.24 11.83 -7.12
C MET A 26 -13.77 10.43 -7.56
N TYR A 27 -14.46 9.82 -8.52
CA TYR A 27 -14.04 8.54 -9.09
C TYR A 27 -12.69 8.63 -9.80
N SER A 28 -12.47 9.70 -10.56
CA SER A 28 -11.21 9.99 -11.24
C SER A 28 -10.05 10.18 -10.26
N ASP A 29 -10.26 11.00 -9.21
CA ASP A 29 -9.26 11.27 -8.19
C ASP A 29 -8.86 10.00 -7.42
N LEU A 30 -9.84 9.13 -7.13
CA LEU A 30 -9.60 7.84 -6.50
C LEU A 30 -8.74 6.93 -7.41
N ASN A 31 -9.10 6.81 -8.69
CA ASN A 31 -8.33 6.01 -9.64
C ASN A 31 -6.91 6.53 -9.81
N LEU A 32 -6.72 7.84 -9.90
CA LEU A 32 -5.40 8.45 -9.98
C LEU A 32 -4.55 8.13 -8.75
N SER A 33 -5.14 8.23 -7.56
CA SER A 33 -4.44 7.91 -6.32
C SER A 33 -4.06 6.42 -6.21
N ILE A 34 -4.93 5.52 -6.67
CA ILE A 34 -4.65 4.08 -6.78
C ILE A 34 -3.50 3.81 -7.76
N SER A 35 -3.55 4.43 -8.96
CA SER A 35 -2.49 4.30 -9.97
C SER A 35 -1.15 4.79 -9.45
N THR A 36 -1.12 5.96 -8.81
CA THR A 36 0.09 6.54 -8.23
C THR A 36 0.71 5.63 -7.16
N LEU A 37 -0.11 5.00 -6.33
CA LEU A 37 0.37 3.98 -5.38
C LEU A 37 0.92 2.75 -6.12
N GLY A 38 0.24 2.28 -7.17
CA GLY A 38 0.69 1.16 -8.01
C GLY A 38 2.08 1.42 -8.62
N GLU A 39 2.28 2.58 -9.22
CA GLU A 39 3.58 3.00 -9.77
C GLU A 39 4.68 3.04 -8.69
N LYS A 40 4.33 3.53 -7.49
CA LYS A 40 5.29 3.54 -6.38
C LYS A 40 5.63 2.14 -5.89
N ILE A 41 4.65 1.22 -5.82
CA ILE A 41 4.90 -0.19 -5.49
C ILE A 41 5.88 -0.81 -6.49
N GLU A 42 5.69 -0.59 -7.79
CA GLU A 42 6.61 -1.09 -8.83
C GLU A 42 8.02 -0.48 -8.70
N HIS A 43 8.11 0.79 -8.35
CA HIS A 43 9.41 1.40 -8.05
C HIS A 43 10.09 0.74 -6.83
N CYS A 44 9.33 0.50 -5.74
CA CYS A 44 9.85 -0.18 -4.54
C CYS A 44 10.29 -1.63 -4.84
N ARG A 45 9.59 -2.34 -5.74
CA ARG A 45 10.00 -3.67 -6.22
C ARG A 45 11.32 -3.64 -6.98
N LYS A 46 11.55 -2.62 -7.81
CA LYS A 46 12.85 -2.45 -8.48
C LYS A 46 13.98 -2.24 -7.47
N ILE A 47 13.74 -1.41 -6.43
CA ILE A 47 14.68 -1.25 -5.32
C ILE A 47 14.96 -2.61 -4.67
N ALA A 48 13.92 -3.43 -4.45
CA ALA A 48 14.09 -4.76 -3.84
C ALA A 48 15.01 -5.67 -4.65
N LEU A 49 14.92 -5.65 -5.98
CA LEU A 49 15.78 -6.45 -6.87
C LEU A 49 17.24 -5.96 -6.89
N GLU A 50 17.45 -4.66 -6.69
CA GLU A 50 18.77 -4.02 -6.68
C GLU A 50 19.45 -4.08 -5.30
N ASN A 51 18.67 -4.16 -4.22
CA ASN A 51 19.16 -4.21 -2.85
C ASN A 51 19.84 -5.56 -2.57
N LYS A 52 21.15 -5.55 -2.38
CA LYS A 52 21.94 -6.77 -2.15
C LYS A 52 22.42 -6.83 -0.70
N PRO A 53 22.30 -7.98 -0.03
CA PRO A 53 22.84 -8.17 1.31
C PRO A 53 24.37 -8.13 1.27
N SER A 54 24.97 -7.58 2.33
CA SER A 54 26.42 -7.68 2.55
C SER A 54 26.82 -9.10 2.96
N GLU A 55 28.11 -9.44 2.83
CA GLU A 55 28.63 -10.71 3.32
C GLU A 55 28.39 -10.91 4.82
N SER A 56 28.50 -9.85 5.63
CA SER A 56 28.20 -9.90 7.06
C SER A 56 26.72 -10.18 7.34
N THR A 57 25.79 -9.67 6.49
CA THR A 57 24.36 -9.98 6.59
C THR A 57 24.10 -11.45 6.27
N ILE A 58 24.72 -11.96 5.21
CA ILE A 58 24.60 -13.39 4.82
C ILE A 58 25.16 -14.29 5.92
N SER A 59 26.36 -14.00 6.42
CA SER A 59 26.99 -14.78 7.49
C SER A 59 26.11 -14.83 8.74
N TYR A 60 25.56 -13.69 9.15
CA TYR A 60 24.64 -13.63 10.29
C TYR A 60 23.41 -14.50 10.09
N LEU A 61 22.84 -14.50 8.88
CA LEU A 61 21.65 -15.29 8.57
C LEU A 61 21.94 -16.79 8.50
N LYS A 62 23.13 -17.21 8.01
CA LYS A 62 23.56 -18.63 7.98
C LYS A 62 23.60 -19.25 9.38
N ASP A 63 23.88 -18.48 10.41
CA ASP A 63 23.91 -18.92 11.81
C ASP A 63 22.51 -19.00 12.46
N LYS A 64 21.43 -18.64 11.72
CA LYS A 64 20.07 -18.65 12.26
C LYS A 64 19.32 -19.94 11.92
N PRO A 65 18.41 -20.39 12.79
CA PRO A 65 17.58 -21.55 12.49
C PRO A 65 16.59 -21.24 11.37
N ASP A 66 16.13 -22.29 10.65
CA ASP A 66 15.17 -22.17 9.55
C ASP A 66 13.90 -21.40 9.93
N SER A 67 13.45 -21.52 11.17
CA SER A 67 12.28 -20.77 11.67
C SER A 67 12.45 -19.26 11.63
N PHE A 68 13.72 -18.76 11.65
CA PHE A 68 14.01 -17.33 11.54
C PHE A 68 13.58 -16.77 10.17
N PHE A 69 13.72 -17.56 9.10
CA PHE A 69 13.37 -17.10 7.76
C PHE A 69 11.86 -16.83 7.58
N SER A 70 11.02 -17.42 8.42
CA SER A 70 9.57 -17.18 8.40
C SER A 70 9.18 -15.72 8.70
N ILE A 71 10.07 -14.93 9.29
CA ILE A 71 9.83 -13.52 9.59
C ILE A 71 10.22 -12.56 8.46
N LEU A 72 11.07 -13.00 7.52
CA LEU A 72 11.60 -12.13 6.45
C LEU A 72 10.50 -11.52 5.57
N PRO A 73 9.41 -12.23 5.23
CA PRO A 73 8.29 -11.60 4.53
C PRO A 73 7.71 -10.39 5.28
N TYR A 74 7.61 -10.46 6.61
CA TYR A 74 7.13 -9.35 7.42
C TYR A 74 8.15 -8.19 7.48
N VAL A 75 9.44 -8.49 7.58
CA VAL A 75 10.50 -7.48 7.53
C VAL A 75 10.47 -6.74 6.18
N ASN A 76 10.35 -7.48 5.07
CA ASN A 76 10.19 -6.86 3.75
C ASN A 76 8.88 -6.06 3.63
N TYR A 77 7.79 -6.56 4.22
CA TYR A 77 6.54 -5.80 4.30
C TYR A 77 6.76 -4.45 4.99
N LEU A 78 7.45 -4.39 6.13
CA LEU A 78 7.75 -3.12 6.81
C LEU A 78 8.60 -2.17 5.95
N ALA A 79 9.57 -2.70 5.22
CA ALA A 79 10.39 -1.92 4.28
C ALA A 79 9.55 -1.39 3.10
N MET A 80 8.63 -2.20 2.56
CA MET A 80 7.68 -1.79 1.52
C MET A 80 6.71 -0.72 2.04
N GLU A 81 6.18 -0.87 3.27
CA GLU A 81 5.34 0.14 3.92
C GLU A 81 6.07 1.49 4.01
N LYS A 82 7.31 1.48 4.46
CA LYS A 82 8.15 2.68 4.53
C LYS A 82 8.37 3.30 3.14
N CYS A 83 8.64 2.47 2.13
CA CYS A 83 8.89 2.90 0.76
C CYS A 83 7.64 3.55 0.11
N THR A 84 6.43 3.07 0.44
CA THR A 84 5.16 3.52 -0.16
C THR A 84 4.37 4.49 0.73
N LEU A 85 4.92 4.87 1.89
CA LEU A 85 4.20 5.55 2.97
C LEU A 85 3.44 6.80 2.52
N GLU A 86 4.08 7.68 1.74
CA GLU A 86 3.46 8.94 1.32
C GLU A 86 2.28 8.71 0.35
N GLN A 87 2.42 7.76 -0.58
CA GLN A 87 1.35 7.41 -1.50
C GLN A 87 0.18 6.71 -0.79
N LYS A 88 0.48 5.86 0.20
CA LYS A 88 -0.54 5.25 1.06
C LYS A 88 -1.29 6.28 1.90
N LYS A 89 -0.61 7.28 2.47
CA LYS A 89 -1.25 8.38 3.19
C LYS A 89 -2.18 9.18 2.28
N ASN A 90 -1.70 9.53 1.06
CA ASN A 90 -2.51 10.23 0.09
C ASN A 90 -3.76 9.44 -0.30
N LEU A 91 -3.59 8.14 -0.62
CA LEU A 91 -4.72 7.26 -0.93
C LEU A 91 -5.71 7.16 0.24
N ALA A 92 -5.23 7.03 1.48
CA ALA A 92 -6.09 6.99 2.66
C ALA A 92 -6.93 8.28 2.81
N TYR A 93 -6.33 9.44 2.56
CA TYR A 93 -7.03 10.71 2.56
C TYR A 93 -8.11 10.77 1.46
N VAL A 94 -7.77 10.39 0.22
CA VAL A 94 -8.71 10.37 -0.90
C VAL A 94 -9.85 9.38 -0.64
N LEU A 95 -9.54 8.18 -0.12
CA LEU A 95 -10.55 7.18 0.27
C LEU A 95 -11.54 7.73 1.29
N LEU A 96 -11.04 8.40 2.34
CA LEU A 96 -11.88 9.00 3.36
C LEU A 96 -12.79 10.10 2.78
N TYR A 97 -12.22 10.98 1.95
CA TYR A 97 -12.97 12.05 1.30
C TYR A 97 -14.08 11.50 0.40
N VAL A 98 -13.73 10.56 -0.50
CA VAL A 98 -14.68 9.98 -1.45
C VAL A 98 -15.75 9.15 -0.74
N LYS A 99 -15.37 8.37 0.29
CA LYS A 99 -16.30 7.57 1.10
C LYS A 99 -17.35 8.43 1.82
N SER A 100 -16.96 9.64 2.24
CA SER A 100 -17.85 10.56 2.96
C SER A 100 -18.79 11.35 2.02
N ASN A 101 -18.49 11.44 0.74
CA ASN A 101 -19.20 12.32 -0.19
C ASN A 101 -19.84 11.60 -1.38
N SER A 102 -19.37 10.40 -1.77
CA SER A 102 -19.94 9.64 -2.87
C SER A 102 -21.13 8.79 -2.42
N SER A 103 -22.15 8.75 -3.28
CA SER A 103 -23.30 7.84 -3.16
C SER A 103 -23.36 6.80 -4.28
N ARG A 104 -22.42 6.84 -5.22
CA ARG A 104 -22.38 5.95 -6.39
C ARG A 104 -21.89 4.55 -5.98
N GLU A 105 -22.68 3.53 -6.26
CA GLU A 105 -22.39 2.13 -5.87
C GLU A 105 -21.05 1.63 -6.42
N THR A 106 -20.73 1.96 -7.68
CA THR A 106 -19.44 1.57 -8.29
C THR A 106 -18.25 2.15 -7.55
N THR A 107 -18.32 3.42 -7.14
CA THR A 107 -17.31 4.10 -6.34
C THR A 107 -17.18 3.48 -4.96
N ILE A 108 -18.29 3.17 -4.30
CA ILE A 108 -18.31 2.51 -2.98
C ILE A 108 -17.65 1.12 -3.05
N ASN A 109 -17.93 0.36 -4.10
CA ASN A 109 -17.34 -0.97 -4.29
C ASN A 109 -15.83 -0.89 -4.56
N LEU A 110 -15.38 0.10 -5.32
CA LEU A 110 -13.96 0.37 -5.54
C LEU A 110 -13.26 0.73 -4.22
N ILE A 111 -13.86 1.59 -3.39
CA ILE A 111 -13.33 1.92 -2.05
C ILE A 111 -13.12 0.67 -1.21
N LYS A 112 -14.16 -0.17 -1.07
CA LYS A 112 -14.09 -1.40 -0.25
C LYS A 112 -12.99 -2.34 -0.72
N SER A 113 -12.86 -2.54 -2.04
CA SER A 113 -11.81 -3.39 -2.62
C SER A 113 -10.43 -2.83 -2.33
N THR A 114 -10.26 -1.52 -2.52
CA THR A 114 -8.99 -0.82 -2.30
C THR A 114 -8.58 -0.86 -0.82
N GLU A 115 -9.50 -0.58 0.11
CA GLU A 115 -9.25 -0.67 1.55
C GLU A 115 -8.77 -2.08 1.93
N LYS A 116 -9.45 -3.12 1.44
CA LYS A 116 -9.10 -4.51 1.73
C LYS A 116 -7.73 -4.90 1.19
N LEU A 117 -7.39 -4.50 -0.03
CA LEU A 117 -6.13 -4.87 -0.67
C LEU A 117 -4.93 -4.08 -0.13
N THR A 118 -5.14 -2.82 0.28
CA THR A 118 -4.06 -1.91 0.62
C THR A 118 -3.70 -1.90 2.10
N PHE A 119 -4.68 -2.10 2.99
CA PHE A 119 -4.52 -1.90 4.43
C PHE A 119 -4.71 -3.15 5.28
N SER A 120 -4.88 -4.34 4.66
CA SER A 120 -4.89 -5.59 5.42
C SER A 120 -3.46 -5.98 5.83
N VAL A 121 -3.31 -6.38 7.10
CA VAL A 121 -2.01 -6.84 7.66
C VAL A 121 -2.16 -8.29 8.10
N ASP A 122 -1.16 -9.10 7.80
CA ASP A 122 -1.06 -10.45 8.36
C ASP A 122 -0.52 -10.37 9.81
N HIS A 123 -1.44 -10.51 10.75
CA HIS A 123 -1.10 -10.46 12.17
C HIS A 123 -0.21 -11.60 12.64
N SER A 124 -0.23 -12.77 12.00
CA SER A 124 0.59 -13.92 12.40
C SER A 124 2.07 -13.65 12.22
N GLN A 125 2.44 -13.07 11.09
CA GLN A 125 3.83 -12.70 10.78
C GLN A 125 4.35 -11.60 11.72
N LYS A 126 3.48 -10.65 12.08
CA LYS A 126 3.82 -9.61 13.07
C LYS A 126 4.14 -10.22 14.43
N VAL A 127 3.31 -11.15 14.92
CA VAL A 127 3.53 -11.84 16.21
C VAL A 127 4.86 -12.59 16.20
N ASN A 128 5.18 -13.30 15.11
CA ASN A 128 6.46 -14.00 14.96
C ASN A 128 7.64 -13.05 15.05
N PHE A 129 7.60 -11.90 14.38
CA PHE A 129 8.63 -10.87 14.48
C PHE A 129 8.74 -10.30 15.90
N GLU A 130 7.62 -10.03 16.57
CA GLU A 130 7.60 -9.51 17.93
C GLU A 130 8.13 -10.51 18.97
N SER A 131 8.07 -11.81 18.67
CA SER A 131 8.60 -12.88 19.54
C SER A 131 10.10 -13.12 19.42
N LEU A 132 10.77 -12.51 18.44
CA LEU A 132 12.24 -12.61 18.32
C LEU A 132 12.95 -12.08 19.57
N ASP A 133 14.14 -12.64 19.82
CA ASP A 133 15.04 -12.11 20.83
C ASP A 133 15.50 -10.68 20.50
N GLN A 134 16.01 -9.99 21.53
CA GLN A 134 16.37 -8.57 21.42
C GLN A 134 17.54 -8.33 20.46
N GLU A 135 18.49 -9.26 20.39
CA GLU A 135 19.66 -9.17 19.51
C GLU A 135 19.26 -9.29 18.05
N SER A 136 18.43 -10.28 17.72
CA SER A 136 17.89 -10.48 16.36
C SER A 136 17.06 -9.28 15.89
N LYS A 137 16.21 -8.72 16.77
CA LYS A 137 15.47 -7.49 16.45
C LYS A 137 16.41 -6.31 16.21
N ALA A 138 17.40 -6.11 17.08
CA ALA A 138 18.36 -5.02 16.96
C ALA A 138 19.15 -5.12 15.64
N PHE A 139 19.60 -6.32 15.30
CA PHE A 139 20.28 -6.57 14.03
C PHE A 139 19.41 -6.19 12.82
N ILE A 140 18.16 -6.68 12.75
CA ILE A 140 17.25 -6.39 11.65
C ILE A 140 16.98 -4.88 11.55
N LEU A 141 16.66 -4.24 12.68
CA LEU A 141 16.25 -2.83 12.69
C LEU A 141 17.41 -1.85 12.43
N SER A 142 18.66 -2.24 12.73
CA SER A 142 19.84 -1.41 12.49
C SER A 142 20.53 -1.67 11.15
N ASN A 143 20.22 -2.77 10.47
CA ASN A 143 20.87 -3.16 9.23
C ASN A 143 20.27 -2.41 8.03
N ASP A 144 21.11 -1.70 7.27
CA ASP A 144 20.68 -0.89 6.11
C ASP A 144 19.97 -1.74 5.03
N PHE A 145 20.37 -2.99 4.84
CA PHE A 145 19.73 -3.91 3.91
C PHE A 145 18.23 -4.10 4.21
N PHE A 146 17.86 -4.35 5.48
CA PHE A 146 16.47 -4.54 5.90
C PHE A 146 15.68 -3.23 6.01
N SER A 147 16.36 -2.09 5.96
CA SER A 147 15.69 -0.78 5.96
C SER A 147 15.03 -0.42 4.63
N LYS A 148 15.36 -1.14 3.57
CA LYS A 148 14.87 -0.99 2.19
C LYS A 148 14.17 -2.26 1.74
N PRO A 149 13.23 -2.19 0.79
CA PRO A 149 12.65 -3.39 0.16
C PRO A 149 13.73 -4.32 -0.36
N PHE A 150 13.55 -5.63 -0.21
CA PHE A 150 14.50 -6.65 -0.66
C PHE A 150 13.79 -7.90 -1.21
N ASP A 151 14.49 -8.65 -2.03
CA ASP A 151 14.00 -9.92 -2.57
C ASP A 151 14.16 -11.03 -1.51
N VAL A 152 13.05 -11.44 -0.90
CA VAL A 152 13.02 -12.45 0.16
C VAL A 152 13.48 -13.82 -0.36
N LEU A 153 13.04 -14.21 -1.57
CA LEU A 153 13.39 -15.50 -2.17
C LEU A 153 14.87 -15.54 -2.57
N GLY A 154 15.33 -14.51 -3.26
CA GLY A 154 16.73 -14.41 -3.63
C GLY A 154 17.67 -14.27 -2.43
N LEU A 155 17.21 -13.71 -1.29
CA LEU A 155 17.95 -13.73 -0.04
C LEU A 155 18.05 -15.15 0.53
N PHE A 156 16.91 -15.88 0.57
CA PHE A 156 16.86 -17.25 1.06
C PHE A 156 17.79 -18.17 0.26
N GLU A 157 17.74 -18.09 -1.07
CA GLU A 157 18.62 -18.85 -1.97
C GLU A 157 20.10 -18.60 -1.64
N LYS A 158 20.52 -17.33 -1.51
CA LYS A 158 21.91 -16.97 -1.19
C LYS A 158 22.39 -17.45 0.17
N VAL A 159 21.49 -17.55 1.16
CA VAL A 159 21.86 -18.02 2.50
C VAL A 159 21.96 -19.56 2.53
N THR A 160 21.18 -20.25 1.70
CA THR A 160 21.14 -21.73 1.64
C THR A 160 22.09 -22.32 0.60
N GLU A 161 22.62 -21.52 -0.35
CA GLU A 161 23.70 -21.96 -1.23
C GLU A 161 24.98 -22.22 -0.42
N GLU A 162 25.51 -23.45 -0.52
CA GLU A 162 26.77 -23.88 0.08
C GLU A 162 28.00 -23.25 -0.58
#